data_27ad5b082798e506979b67bef2474094
#
_entry.id   27ad5b082798e506979b67bef2474094
#
_cell.length_a   1.000
_cell.length_b   1.000
_cell.length_c   1.000
_cell.angle_alpha   90.00
_cell.angle_beta   90.00
_cell.angle_gamma   90.00
#
_symmetry.space_group_name_H-M   'P 1'
#
loop_
_entity.id
_entity.type
_entity.pdbx_description
1 polymer ?
#
loop_
_entity_poly.entity_id
_entity_poly.type
_entity_poly.pdbx_seq_one_letter_code
_entity_poly.pdbx_strand_id
1 'polypeptide(L)'
;MTGSEKTGILNSDKQLLENAYYIITPTAATTEENQNDFKQFVLSLGSIALILDYREHDHATAAISHLPHMIAYSLVNLIEHIDSEKETMKTIAAGGFRDVTRI
;
A
#
# COMPACT_ATOMS: atom_id res chain seq x y z
N MET A 1 1.43 0.01 4.89
CA MET A 1 1.12 -1.42 4.78
C MET A 1 2.33 -2.22 5.25
N THR A 2 2.09 -3.33 5.91
CA THR A 2 3.12 -4.18 6.52
C THR A 2 3.51 -5.32 5.58
N GLY A 3 4.23 -4.99 4.53
CA GLY A 3 4.64 -5.97 3.54
C GLY A 3 5.40 -5.35 2.38
N SER A 4 5.78 -6.17 1.42
CA SER A 4 6.40 -5.74 0.17
C SER A 4 5.73 -6.41 -1.02
N GLU A 5 5.99 -5.89 -2.21
CA GLU A 5 5.48 -6.47 -3.46
C GLU A 5 6.22 -7.76 -3.86
N LYS A 6 7.37 -8.01 -3.26
CA LYS A 6 8.17 -9.21 -3.53
C LYS A 6 7.58 -10.41 -2.80
N THR A 7 7.53 -11.54 -3.46
CA THR A 7 6.96 -12.78 -2.93
C THR A 7 8.03 -13.82 -2.61
N GLY A 8 7.69 -14.75 -1.72
CA GLY A 8 8.51 -15.89 -1.34
C GLY A 8 9.52 -15.60 -0.24
N ILE A 9 9.93 -16.66 0.43
CA ILE A 9 10.82 -16.60 1.60
C ILE A 9 12.20 -16.00 1.28
N LEU A 10 12.68 -16.14 0.05
CA LEU A 10 13.96 -15.57 -0.38
C LEU A 10 13.95 -14.03 -0.40
N ASN A 11 12.78 -13.43 -0.43
CA ASN A 11 12.59 -11.98 -0.35
C ASN A 11 12.21 -11.50 1.04
N SER A 12 12.26 -12.37 2.05
CA SER A 12 12.01 -11.97 3.43
C SER A 12 13.14 -11.08 3.94
N ASP A 13 12.75 -10.06 4.70
CA ASP A 13 13.68 -9.12 5.29
C ASP A 13 13.28 -8.86 6.75
N LYS A 14 14.17 -9.18 7.68
CA LYS A 14 13.92 -8.99 9.12
C LYS A 14 13.73 -7.52 9.50
N GLN A 15 14.21 -6.59 8.67
CA GLN A 15 14.11 -5.15 8.89
C GLN A 15 12.90 -4.52 8.21
N LEU A 16 12.07 -5.31 7.52
CA LEU A 16 10.92 -4.81 6.75
C LEU A 16 9.97 -3.93 7.58
N LEU A 17 9.77 -4.28 8.84
CA LEU A 17 8.89 -3.55 9.75
C LEU A 17 9.60 -2.47 10.57
N GLU A 18 10.93 -2.39 10.50
CA GLU A 18 11.72 -1.41 11.25
C GLU A 18 11.49 0.00 10.71
N ASN A 19 11.16 0.94 11.59
CA ASN A 19 10.80 2.33 11.27
C ASN A 19 9.57 2.48 10.34
N ALA A 20 8.83 1.41 10.09
CA ALA A 20 7.59 1.44 9.33
C ALA A 20 6.39 1.75 10.24
N TYR A 21 5.39 2.44 9.71
CA TYR A 21 4.11 2.59 10.40
C TYR A 21 3.38 1.25 10.43
N TYR A 22 3.04 0.82 11.63
CA TYR A 22 2.17 -0.32 11.87
C TYR A 22 0.84 0.19 12.43
N ILE A 23 -0.20 0.13 11.64
CA ILE A 23 -1.50 0.70 11.99
C ILE A 23 -2.31 -0.35 12.76
N ILE A 24 -2.83 0.05 13.91
CA ILE A 24 -3.70 -0.76 14.76
C ILE A 24 -5.09 -0.14 14.71
N THR A 25 -6.09 -0.91 14.31
CA THR A 25 -7.48 -0.49 14.21
C THR A 25 -8.33 -1.27 15.22
N PRO A 26 -8.40 -0.81 16.48
CA PRO A 26 -9.17 -1.52 17.50
C PRO A 26 -10.66 -1.51 17.20
N THR A 27 -11.36 -2.54 17.63
CA THR A 27 -12.82 -2.68 17.56
C THR A 27 -13.45 -2.47 18.91
N ALA A 28 -14.78 -2.39 18.95
CA ALA A 28 -15.52 -2.32 20.20
C ALA A 28 -15.29 -3.54 21.13
N ALA A 29 -14.89 -4.69 20.57
CA ALA A 29 -14.55 -5.89 21.32
C ALA A 29 -13.09 -5.93 21.80
N THR A 30 -12.24 -4.99 21.37
CA THR A 30 -10.84 -4.92 21.79
C THR A 30 -10.75 -4.29 23.16
N THR A 31 -10.19 -5.03 24.11
CA THR A 31 -9.93 -4.49 25.46
C THR A 31 -8.72 -3.56 25.43
N GLU A 32 -8.69 -2.59 26.35
CA GLU A 32 -7.54 -1.68 26.48
C GLU A 32 -6.24 -2.44 26.78
N GLU A 33 -6.32 -3.48 27.61
CA GLU A 33 -5.19 -4.35 27.93
C GLU A 33 -4.64 -5.04 26.68
N ASN A 34 -5.49 -5.66 25.88
CA ASN A 34 -5.07 -6.33 24.63
C ASN A 34 -4.50 -5.34 23.62
N GLN A 35 -5.08 -4.16 23.52
CA GLN A 35 -4.57 -3.09 22.65
C GLN A 35 -3.16 -2.66 23.07
N ASN A 36 -2.94 -2.45 24.36
CA ASN A 36 -1.64 -2.06 24.90
C ASN A 36 -0.59 -3.16 24.72
N ASP A 37 -0.94 -4.40 24.97
CA ASP A 37 -0.06 -5.56 24.81
C ASP A 37 0.38 -5.69 23.34
N PHE A 38 -0.55 -5.58 22.41
CA PHE A 38 -0.22 -5.64 21.00
C PHE A 38 0.60 -4.44 20.53
N LYS A 39 0.30 -3.24 21.03
CA LYS A 39 1.11 -2.05 20.78
C LYS A 39 2.56 -2.24 21.24
N GLN A 40 2.78 -2.80 22.44
CA GLN A 40 4.13 -3.08 22.92
C GLN A 40 4.85 -4.11 22.05
N PHE A 41 4.15 -5.12 21.57
CA PHE A 41 4.70 -6.09 20.62
C PHE A 41 5.14 -5.40 19.32
N VAL A 42 4.30 -4.54 18.74
CA VAL A 42 4.61 -3.77 17.52
C VAL A 42 5.85 -2.89 17.73
N LEU A 43 5.93 -2.21 18.88
CA LEU A 43 7.10 -1.39 19.21
C LEU A 43 8.37 -2.23 19.36
N SER A 44 8.26 -3.46 19.88
CA SER A 44 9.40 -4.38 19.99
C SER A 44 9.98 -4.81 18.64
N LEU A 45 9.19 -4.73 17.57
CA LEU A 45 9.64 -4.98 16.20
C LEU A 45 10.39 -3.80 15.57
N GLY A 46 10.53 -2.69 16.29
CA GLY A 46 11.10 -1.46 15.76
C GLY A 46 10.14 -0.63 14.88
N SER A 47 8.87 -1.00 14.86
CA SER A 47 7.84 -0.28 14.12
C SER A 47 7.32 0.94 14.87
N ILE A 48 6.72 1.86 14.14
CA ILE A 48 5.99 3.01 14.68
C ILE A 48 4.52 2.61 14.78
N ALA A 49 4.01 2.42 16.01
CA ALA A 49 2.61 2.06 16.24
C ALA A 49 1.71 3.29 16.05
N LEU A 50 0.70 3.18 15.19
CA LEU A 50 -0.30 4.21 14.96
C LEU A 50 -1.69 3.60 15.21
N ILE A 51 -2.41 4.13 16.18
CA ILE A 51 -3.76 3.68 16.52
C ILE A 51 -4.76 4.60 15.85
N LEU A 52 -5.56 4.05 14.94
CA LEU A 52 -6.60 4.77 14.22
C LEU A 52 -7.96 4.09 14.37
N ASP A 53 -9.03 4.88 14.33
CA ASP A 53 -10.36 4.33 14.07
C ASP A 53 -10.38 3.69 12.67
N TYR A 54 -11.07 2.56 12.54
CA TYR A 54 -11.09 1.82 11.27
C TYR A 54 -11.69 2.63 10.11
N ARG A 55 -12.64 3.53 10.38
CA ARG A 55 -13.23 4.39 9.35
C ARG A 55 -12.25 5.42 8.82
N GLU A 56 -11.47 6.00 9.73
CA GLU A 56 -10.38 6.92 9.35
C GLU A 56 -9.30 6.20 8.55
N HIS A 57 -8.89 5.02 9.00
CA HIS A 57 -7.97 4.15 8.27
C HIS A 57 -8.47 3.83 6.86
N ASP A 58 -9.70 3.36 6.75
CA ASP A 58 -10.27 2.95 5.46
C ASP A 58 -10.41 4.14 4.49
N HIS A 59 -10.82 5.30 5.00
CA HIS A 59 -10.90 6.52 4.21
C HIS A 59 -9.52 6.97 3.71
N ALA A 60 -8.52 6.99 4.58
CA ALA A 60 -7.15 7.35 4.21
C ALA A 60 -6.58 6.36 3.19
N THR A 61 -6.75 5.06 3.42
CA THR A 61 -6.24 4.01 2.52
C THR A 61 -6.91 4.08 1.15
N ALA A 62 -8.21 4.35 1.10
CA ALA A 62 -8.92 4.56 -0.16
C ALA A 62 -8.32 5.72 -0.96
N ALA A 63 -8.03 6.83 -0.30
CA ALA A 63 -7.49 8.03 -0.96
C ALA A 63 -6.04 7.88 -1.42
N ILE A 64 -5.17 7.32 -0.57
CA ILE A 64 -3.71 7.32 -0.82
C ILE A 64 -3.18 6.04 -1.45
N SER A 65 -3.95 4.98 -1.44
CA SER A 65 -3.55 3.68 -2.00
C SER A 65 -4.49 3.22 -3.12
N HIS A 66 -5.78 3.08 -2.86
CA HIS A 66 -6.70 2.51 -3.82
C HIS A 66 -6.99 3.46 -4.99
N LEU A 67 -7.22 4.75 -4.73
CA LEU A 67 -7.47 5.74 -5.79
C LEU A 67 -6.31 5.85 -6.77
N PRO A 68 -5.04 5.96 -6.36
CA PRO A 68 -3.91 5.94 -7.29
C PRO A 68 -3.85 4.69 -8.16
N HIS A 69 -4.14 3.51 -7.61
CA HIS A 69 -4.22 2.27 -8.39
C HIS A 69 -5.32 2.32 -9.45
N MET A 70 -6.50 2.82 -9.08
CA MET A 70 -7.61 2.97 -10.02
C MET A 70 -7.29 3.94 -11.15
N ILE A 71 -6.61 5.04 -10.85
CA ILE A 71 -6.17 6.02 -11.85
C ILE A 71 -5.14 5.38 -12.78
N ALA A 72 -4.13 4.72 -12.24
CA ALA A 72 -3.09 4.05 -13.02
C ALA A 72 -3.69 2.99 -13.94
N TYR A 73 -4.57 2.16 -13.43
CA TYR A 73 -5.27 1.13 -14.19
C TYR A 73 -6.11 1.72 -15.32
N SER A 74 -6.85 2.78 -15.04
CA SER A 74 -7.68 3.48 -16.02
C SER A 74 -6.86 4.11 -17.14
N LEU A 75 -5.69 4.67 -16.81
CA LEU A 75 -4.76 5.22 -17.80
C LEU A 75 -4.21 4.14 -18.73
N VAL A 76 -3.79 3.00 -18.20
CA VAL A 76 -3.29 1.87 -18.99
C VAL A 76 -4.39 1.38 -19.93
N ASN A 77 -5.59 1.14 -19.43
CA ASN A 77 -6.72 0.70 -20.23
C ASN A 77 -7.07 1.70 -21.33
N LEU A 78 -7.06 3.01 -21.02
CA LEU A 78 -7.33 4.04 -22.02
C LEU A 78 -6.30 3.97 -23.17
N ILE A 79 -5.01 3.94 -22.84
CA ILE A 79 -3.95 3.85 -23.84
C ILE A 79 -4.08 2.56 -24.66
N GLU A 80 -4.35 1.44 -24.03
CA GLU A 80 -4.56 0.18 -24.73
C GLU A 80 -5.74 0.23 -25.72
N HIS A 81 -6.79 0.97 -25.36
CA HIS A 81 -7.98 1.11 -26.20
C HIS A 81 -7.77 2.08 -27.38
N ILE A 82 -6.97 3.14 -27.21
CA ILE A 82 -6.78 4.18 -28.26
C ILE A 82 -5.47 4.02 -29.05
N ASP A 83 -4.61 3.09 -28.64
CA ASP A 83 -3.33 2.87 -29.34
C ASP A 83 -3.57 2.26 -30.74
N SER A 84 -2.61 2.51 -31.62
CA SER A 84 -2.62 1.93 -32.97
C SER A 84 -2.29 0.44 -32.94
N GLU A 85 -2.61 -0.26 -34.05
CA GLU A 85 -2.19 -1.67 -34.22
C GLU A 85 -0.67 -1.87 -34.12
N LYS A 86 0.11 -0.82 -34.35
CA LYS A 86 1.57 -0.82 -34.21
C LYS A 86 2.05 -0.61 -32.76
N GLU A 87 1.14 -0.45 -31.82
CA GLU A 87 1.45 -0.17 -30.41
C GLU A 87 2.39 1.04 -30.21
N THR A 88 2.19 2.09 -31.00
CA THR A 88 3.06 3.26 -31.00
C THR A 88 3.06 3.97 -29.66
N MET A 89 1.90 4.15 -29.03
CA MET A 89 1.80 4.82 -27.70
C MET A 89 2.53 4.03 -26.64
N LYS A 90 2.38 2.72 -26.60
CA LYS A 90 3.11 1.85 -25.67
C LYS A 90 4.62 1.92 -25.90
N THR A 91 5.03 1.94 -27.15
CA THR A 91 6.46 1.98 -27.54
C THR A 91 7.14 3.28 -27.09
N ILE A 92 6.47 4.43 -27.27
CA ILE A 92 7.02 5.74 -26.93
C ILE A 92 6.70 6.20 -25.51
N ALA A 93 6.01 5.37 -24.72
CA ALA A 93 5.66 5.71 -23.34
C ALA A 93 6.91 6.12 -22.55
N ALA A 94 6.94 7.37 -22.15
CA ALA A 94 8.06 7.99 -21.46
C ALA A 94 7.93 7.90 -19.93
N GLY A 95 8.93 8.43 -19.22
CA GLY A 95 9.05 8.32 -17.78
C GLY A 95 7.81 8.74 -16.99
N GLY A 96 7.19 9.88 -17.36
CA GLY A 96 6.00 10.35 -16.65
C GLY A 96 4.83 9.36 -16.66
N PHE A 97 4.52 8.79 -17.83
CA PHE A 97 3.48 7.77 -17.93
C PHE A 97 3.85 6.51 -17.15
N ARG A 98 5.09 6.05 -17.27
CA ARG A 98 5.58 4.87 -16.54
C ARG A 98 5.57 5.09 -15.03
N ASP A 99 5.94 6.28 -14.57
CA ASP A 99 5.94 6.60 -13.14
C ASP A 99 4.54 6.57 -12.53
N VAL A 100 3.53 7.04 -13.25
CA VAL A 100 2.13 7.00 -12.78
C VAL A 100 1.55 5.60 -12.85
N THR A 101 1.92 4.77 -13.82
CA THR A 101 1.27 3.48 -14.12
C THR A 101 1.97 2.26 -13.53
N ARG A 102 3.14 2.40 -12.96
CA ARG A 102 3.89 1.27 -12.37
C ARG A 102 3.45 0.83 -10.98
N ILE A 103 2.43 1.43 -10.45
CA ILE A 103 1.94 1.15 -9.11
C ILE A 103 1.51 -0.31 -8.97
#